data_e6b61222124ec6aff0e4d966877bfafd
#
_entry.id   e6b61222124ec6aff0e4d966877bfafd
#
_cell.length_a   1.000
_cell.length_b   1.000
_cell.length_c   1.000
_cell.angle_alpha   90.00
_cell.angle_beta   90.00
_cell.angle_gamma   90.00
#
_symmetry.space_group_name_H-M   'P 1'
#
loop_
_entity.id
_entity.type
_entity.pdbx_description
1 polymer ?
#
loop_
_entity_poly.entity_id
_entity_poly.type
_entity_poly.pdbx_seq_one_letter_code
_entity_poly.pdbx_strand_id
1 'polypeptide(L)'
;MSNIDIPDNYIKRITSTTPFGYTESEIKGWLQPIPNELESLEFISKMVVNEEISLRMAADWLEYKTGRSISARGLQKNIDKVYGKRQERLGATS
;
A
#
# COMPACT_ATOMS: atom_id res chain seq x y z
N MET A 1 0.85 21.83 27.28
CA MET A 1 1.17 20.81 26.29
C MET A 1 0.17 20.85 25.15
N SER A 2 0.64 21.05 23.96
CA SER A 2 -0.26 21.15 22.83
C SER A 2 -0.73 19.78 22.39
N ASN A 3 -2.02 19.63 22.20
CA ASN A 3 -2.59 18.42 21.64
C ASN A 3 -2.57 18.59 20.12
N ILE A 4 -1.71 17.84 19.48
CA ILE A 4 -1.66 17.83 18.02
C ILE A 4 -2.72 16.87 17.54
N ASP A 5 -3.70 17.39 16.82
CA ASP A 5 -4.74 16.55 16.22
C ASP A 5 -4.15 15.84 15.00
N ILE A 6 -3.96 14.55 15.15
CA ILE A 6 -3.44 13.72 14.06
C ILE A 6 -4.64 13.12 13.32
N PRO A 7 -4.80 13.40 12.01
CA PRO A 7 -5.91 12.84 11.25
C PRO A 7 -5.90 11.31 11.33
N ASP A 8 -7.08 10.71 11.37
CA ASP A 8 -7.21 9.26 11.52
C ASP A 8 -6.55 8.45 10.40
N ASN A 9 -6.41 9.04 9.22
CA ASN A 9 -5.81 8.35 8.08
C ASN A 9 -4.29 8.47 8.03
N TYR A 10 -3.68 9.21 8.96
CA TYR A 10 -2.24 9.27 9.07
C TYR A 10 -1.74 8.02 9.80
N ILE A 11 -0.54 7.58 9.45
CA ILE A 11 0.07 6.44 10.12
C ILE A 11 1.37 6.86 10.78
N LYS A 12 1.72 6.17 11.86
CA LYS A 12 2.96 6.45 12.56
C LYS A 12 4.13 5.89 11.79
N ARG A 13 5.20 6.69 11.67
CA ARG A 13 6.42 6.23 11.02
C ARG A 13 7.12 5.22 11.92
N ILE A 14 7.30 4.01 11.40
CA ILE A 14 7.94 2.92 12.16
C ILE A 14 9.37 2.69 11.69
N THR A 15 9.62 2.90 10.41
CA THR A 15 10.93 2.67 9.81
C THR A 15 11.40 3.92 9.08
N SER A 16 12.66 3.93 8.65
CA SER A 16 13.20 5.02 7.86
C SER A 16 12.64 5.04 6.44
N THR A 17 12.03 3.94 6.00
CA THR A 17 11.48 3.82 4.65
C THR A 17 10.01 4.26 4.65
N THR A 18 9.66 5.10 3.68
CA THR A 18 8.27 5.56 3.53
C THR A 18 7.50 4.56 2.65
N PRO A 19 6.43 3.94 3.18
CA PRO A 19 5.68 2.97 2.39
C PRO A 19 4.92 3.62 1.24
N PHE A 20 4.64 2.81 0.22
CA PHE A 20 3.84 3.27 -0.92
C PHE A 20 2.46 3.72 -0.45
N GLY A 21 1.99 4.82 -0.99
CA GLY A 21 0.69 5.40 -0.62
C GLY A 21 0.78 6.47 0.45
N TYR A 22 1.97 6.69 1.00
CA TYR A 22 2.19 7.66 2.08
C TYR A 22 3.41 8.53 1.80
N THR A 23 3.44 9.68 2.44
CA THR A 23 4.57 10.58 2.38
C THR A 23 4.75 11.26 3.73
N GLU A 24 5.88 11.92 3.93
CA GLU A 24 6.13 12.64 5.17
C GLU A 24 5.10 13.74 5.33
N SER A 25 4.59 13.90 6.55
CA SER A 25 3.63 14.96 6.87
C SER A 25 4.34 16.10 7.59
N GLU A 26 3.61 17.17 7.84
CA GLU A 26 4.11 18.29 8.63
C GLU A 26 4.26 17.87 10.10
N ILE A 27 3.59 16.80 10.51
CA ILE A 27 3.66 16.30 11.87
C ILE A 27 4.82 15.32 11.95
N LYS A 28 5.85 15.68 12.72
CA LYS A 28 7.06 14.87 12.84
C LYS A 28 6.72 13.47 13.37
N GLY A 29 7.25 12.46 12.70
CA GLY A 29 7.03 11.07 13.09
C GLY A 29 5.77 10.45 12.52
N TRP A 30 4.99 11.20 11.72
CA TRP A 30 3.75 10.72 11.12
C TRP A 30 3.78 10.86 9.62
N LEU A 31 3.11 9.94 8.94
CA LEU A 31 3.03 9.93 7.48
C LEU A 31 1.59 10.22 7.06
N GLN A 32 1.45 11.05 6.04
CA GLN A 32 0.13 11.38 5.52
C GLN A 32 -0.16 10.55 4.27
N PRO A 33 -1.42 10.17 4.05
CA PRO A 33 -1.77 9.37 2.88
C PRO A 33 -1.73 10.20 1.60
N ILE A 34 -1.43 9.53 0.49
CA ILE A 34 -1.51 10.11 -0.84
C ILE A 34 -2.69 9.44 -1.52
N PRO A 35 -3.86 10.08 -1.58
CA PRO A 35 -5.08 9.43 -2.09
C PRO A 35 -4.92 8.78 -3.45
N ASN A 36 -4.26 9.43 -4.39
CA ASN A 36 -4.05 8.89 -5.72
C ASN A 36 -3.26 7.58 -5.69
N GLU A 37 -2.22 7.53 -4.86
CA GLU A 37 -1.41 6.31 -4.73
C GLU A 37 -2.20 5.20 -4.06
N LEU A 38 -2.95 5.53 -3.01
CA LEU A 38 -3.74 4.54 -2.29
C LEU A 38 -4.87 3.97 -3.15
N GLU A 39 -5.55 4.80 -3.91
CA GLU A 39 -6.61 4.36 -4.81
C GLU A 39 -6.05 3.45 -5.91
N SER A 40 -4.93 3.85 -6.49
CA SER A 40 -4.28 3.06 -7.53
C SER A 40 -3.80 1.72 -6.97
N LEU A 41 -3.22 1.74 -5.77
CA LEU A 41 -2.76 0.54 -5.10
C LEU A 41 -3.92 -0.42 -4.82
N GLU A 42 -5.03 0.09 -4.32
CA GLU A 42 -6.21 -0.71 -4.05
C GLU A 42 -6.76 -1.33 -5.33
N PHE A 43 -6.90 -0.54 -6.37
CA PHE A 43 -7.41 -1.00 -7.65
C PHE A 43 -6.57 -2.15 -8.21
N ILE A 44 -5.25 -1.95 -8.28
CA ILE A 44 -4.39 -2.95 -8.89
C ILE A 44 -4.22 -4.19 -8.00
N SER A 45 -4.30 -4.00 -6.67
CA SER A 45 -4.21 -5.11 -5.73
C SER A 45 -5.38 -6.08 -5.92
N LYS A 46 -6.57 -5.55 -6.16
CA LYS A 46 -7.74 -6.38 -6.42
C LYS A 46 -7.55 -7.22 -7.68
N MET A 47 -6.93 -6.64 -8.71
CA MET A 47 -6.66 -7.39 -9.94
C MET A 47 -5.66 -8.50 -9.72
N VAL A 48 -4.66 -8.27 -8.89
CA VAL A 48 -3.69 -9.33 -8.55
C VAL A 48 -4.35 -10.44 -7.74
N VAL A 49 -5.18 -10.06 -6.76
CA VAL A 49 -5.89 -11.03 -5.92
C VAL A 49 -6.83 -11.89 -6.77
N ASN A 50 -7.46 -11.29 -7.76
CA ASN A 50 -8.35 -12.01 -8.68
C ASN A 50 -7.60 -12.75 -9.79
N GLU A 51 -6.26 -12.71 -9.74
CA GLU A 51 -5.39 -13.37 -10.71
C GLU A 51 -5.57 -12.89 -12.15
N GLU A 52 -6.01 -11.63 -12.30
CA GLU A 52 -6.17 -11.02 -13.62
C GLU A 52 -4.85 -10.50 -14.17
N ILE A 53 -3.91 -10.12 -13.30
CA ILE A 53 -2.58 -9.70 -13.70
C ILE A 53 -1.53 -10.20 -12.71
N SER A 54 -0.28 -10.26 -13.15
CA SER A 54 0.82 -10.68 -12.30
C SER A 54 1.28 -9.54 -11.39
N LEU A 55 2.01 -9.89 -10.33
CA LEU A 55 2.60 -8.89 -9.43
C LEU A 55 3.54 -7.95 -10.17
N ARG A 56 4.32 -8.48 -11.10
CA ARG A 56 5.27 -7.69 -11.86
C ARG A 56 4.58 -6.66 -12.73
N MET A 57 3.53 -7.09 -13.42
CA MET A 57 2.74 -6.18 -14.24
C MET A 57 2.05 -5.12 -13.40
N ALA A 58 1.57 -5.52 -12.22
CA ALA A 58 0.93 -4.59 -11.29
C ALA A 58 1.92 -3.53 -10.80
N ALA A 59 3.14 -3.95 -10.45
CA ALA A 59 4.18 -3.02 -10.01
C ALA A 59 4.54 -2.02 -11.11
N ASP A 60 4.67 -2.50 -12.35
CA ASP A 60 4.96 -1.65 -13.50
C ASP A 60 3.83 -0.65 -13.75
N TRP A 61 2.60 -1.12 -13.63
CA TRP A 61 1.43 -0.25 -13.80
C TRP A 61 1.38 0.86 -12.74
N LEU A 62 1.69 0.51 -11.49
CA LEU A 62 1.71 1.49 -10.41
C LEU A 62 2.76 2.58 -10.65
N GLU A 63 3.94 2.19 -11.12
CA GLU A 63 4.97 3.16 -11.44
C GLU A 63 4.53 4.09 -12.56
N TYR A 64 3.91 3.53 -13.58
CA TYR A 64 3.37 4.31 -14.70
C TYR A 64 2.27 5.27 -14.23
N LYS A 65 1.36 4.78 -13.39
CA LYS A 65 0.18 5.54 -12.97
C LYS A 65 0.51 6.63 -11.95
N THR A 66 1.40 6.33 -11.00
CA THR A 66 1.69 7.23 -9.89
C THR A 66 3.04 7.94 -10.00
N GLY A 67 3.92 7.44 -10.85
CA GLY A 67 5.29 7.94 -10.97
C GLY A 67 6.20 7.45 -9.86
N ARG A 68 5.70 6.62 -8.96
CA ARG A 68 6.45 6.12 -7.82
C ARG A 68 6.65 4.62 -7.97
N SER A 69 7.88 4.19 -7.79
CA SER A 69 8.28 2.80 -7.98
C SER A 69 7.96 1.94 -6.75
N ILE A 70 7.47 0.73 -7.00
CA ILE A 70 7.30 -0.28 -5.96
C ILE A 70 7.76 -1.61 -6.53
N SER A 71 8.51 -2.39 -5.74
CA SER A 71 8.95 -3.69 -6.19
C SER A 71 7.81 -4.70 -6.13
N ALA A 72 7.89 -5.76 -6.94
CA ALA A 72 6.90 -6.82 -6.90
C ALA A 72 6.82 -7.44 -5.51
N ARG A 73 7.97 -7.57 -4.84
CA ARG A 73 8.02 -8.10 -3.48
C ARG A 73 7.32 -7.19 -2.48
N GLY A 74 7.55 -5.87 -2.59
CA GLY A 74 6.89 -4.89 -1.74
C GLY A 74 5.38 -4.90 -1.94
N LEU A 75 4.95 -5.00 -3.20
CA LEU A 75 3.54 -5.09 -3.52
C LEU A 75 2.92 -6.37 -2.96
N GLN A 76 3.63 -7.50 -3.05
CA GLN A 76 3.17 -8.77 -2.49
C GLN A 76 2.96 -8.65 -0.98
N LYS A 77 3.91 -8.04 -0.28
CA LYS A 77 3.79 -7.84 1.17
C LYS A 77 2.57 -7.00 1.52
N ASN A 78 2.31 -5.96 0.73
CA ASN A 78 1.17 -5.10 0.95
C ASN A 78 -0.14 -5.86 0.75
N ILE A 79 -0.22 -6.65 -0.30
CA ILE A 79 -1.41 -7.46 -0.60
C ILE A 79 -1.63 -8.50 0.50
N ASP A 80 -0.57 -9.16 0.94
CA ASP A 80 -0.66 -10.16 2.01
C ASP A 80 -1.18 -9.53 3.31
N LYS A 81 -0.77 -8.30 3.58
CA LYS A 81 -1.20 -7.59 4.78
C LYS A 81 -2.69 -7.24 4.74
N VAL A 82 -3.18 -6.85 3.58
CA VAL A 82 -4.57 -6.39 3.42
C VAL A 82 -5.55 -7.54 3.17
N TYR A 83 -5.15 -8.48 2.31
CA TYR A 83 -6.04 -9.56 1.86
C TYR A 83 -5.67 -10.93 2.42
N GLY A 84 -4.58 -11.02 3.18
CA GLY A 84 -4.07 -12.31 3.64
C GLY A 84 -3.22 -12.99 2.56
N LYS A 85 -2.42 -13.95 2.98
CA LYS A 85 -1.57 -14.68 2.06
C LYS A 85 -2.43 -15.52 1.12
N ARG A 86 -1.91 -15.76 -0.07
CA ARG A 86 -2.64 -16.52 -1.08
C ARG A 86 -3.15 -17.87 -0.56
N GLN A 87 -2.29 -18.58 0.19
CA GLN A 87 -2.67 -19.87 0.75
C GLN A 87 -3.85 -19.76 1.72
N GLU A 88 -3.87 -18.70 2.52
CA GLU A 88 -4.96 -18.45 3.46
C GLU A 88 -6.25 -18.13 2.72
N ARG A 89 -6.17 -17.33 1.65
CA ARG A 89 -7.34 -17.00 0.84
C ARG A 89 -7.94 -18.22 0.17
N LEU A 90 -7.08 -19.08 -0.40
CA LEU A 90 -7.52 -20.27 -1.08
C LEU A 90 -8.05 -21.32 -0.10
N GLY A 91 -7.44 -21.42 1.07
CA GLY A 91 -7.88 -22.32 2.11
C GLY A 91 -9.25 -21.97 2.67
N ALA A 92 -9.57 -20.68 2.72
CA ALA A 92 -10.83 -20.19 3.26
C ALA A 92 -12.03 -20.55 2.38
N THR A 93 -11.80 -20.91 1.12
CA THR A 93 -12.87 -21.24 0.18
C THR A 93 -13.17 -22.72 0.08
N SER A 94 -12.40 -23.52 0.73
CA SER A 94 -12.57 -25.00 0.67
C SER A 94 -13.69 -25.49 1.58
#